data_b5d7a38defe6258001110b74cd57ac60
#
_entry.id   b5d7a38defe6258001110b74cd57ac60
#
_cell.length_a   1.000
_cell.length_b   1.000
_cell.length_c   1.000
_cell.angle_alpha   90.00
_cell.angle_beta   90.00
_cell.angle_gamma   90.00
#
_symmetry.space_group_name_H-M   'P 1'
#
loop_
_entity.id
_entity.type
_entity.pdbx_description
1 polymer ?
#
loop_
_entity_poly.entity_id
_entity_poly.type
_entity_poly.pdbx_seq_one_letter_code
_entity_poly.pdbx_strand_id
1 'polypeptide(L)'
;MEQQYKPGALAELDLRRANLPISGGIRYDAGPDGSRAEIDLNKTFEGRLGSITPRLGYTDERMSRSDGPLNIEDTANTVRIGVDGQTSIGPVDLQGSAMGARTRSNREFTDAITGVSLFNDPNVGTFTKIGIGARMGAFSFDANREKRSGFEADYSGNIGMNLGGADINIPISSDAKRNIGFNVGNGGRLNFSDDGSVGYNFKKEF
;
A
#
# COMPACT_ATOMS: atom_id res chain seq x y z
N MET A 1 -12.75 -22.02 13.79
CA MET A 1 -11.39 -22.46 14.14
C MET A 1 -10.43 -21.57 13.37
N GLU A 2 -9.75 -20.65 14.07
CA GLU A 2 -8.68 -19.86 13.46
C GLU A 2 -7.51 -20.82 13.19
N GLN A 3 -7.21 -21.05 11.91
CA GLN A 3 -5.97 -21.70 11.53
C GLN A 3 -4.83 -20.72 11.81
N GLN A 4 -4.08 -20.97 12.87
CA GLN A 4 -2.84 -20.28 13.14
C GLN A 4 -1.86 -20.59 12.01
N TYR A 5 -1.56 -19.57 11.20
CA TYR A 5 -0.47 -19.59 10.23
C TYR A 5 0.83 -19.95 10.96
N LYS A 6 1.37 -21.13 10.69
CA LYS A 6 2.72 -21.48 11.16
C LYS A 6 3.70 -20.92 10.15
N PRO A 7 4.52 -19.91 10.50
CA PRO A 7 5.53 -19.41 9.59
C PRO A 7 6.47 -20.57 9.20
N GLY A 8 6.63 -20.73 7.91
CA GLY A 8 7.61 -21.64 7.32
C GLY A 8 9.02 -21.06 7.37
N ALA A 9 9.91 -21.54 6.52
CA ALA A 9 11.25 -20.99 6.40
C ALA A 9 11.19 -19.57 5.83
N LEU A 10 11.68 -18.61 6.60
CA LEU A 10 11.88 -17.21 6.16
C LEU A 10 13.33 -17.02 5.75
N ALA A 11 13.57 -16.60 4.51
CA ALA A 11 14.86 -16.14 4.05
C ALA A 11 14.75 -14.68 3.61
N GLU A 12 15.57 -13.81 4.19
CA GLU A 12 15.62 -12.39 3.86
C GLU A 12 17.05 -11.97 3.56
N LEU A 13 17.25 -11.31 2.42
CA LEU A 13 18.50 -10.72 2.01
C LEU A 13 18.35 -9.21 1.91
N ASP A 14 19.05 -8.47 2.77
CA ASP A 14 19.15 -7.02 2.69
C ASP A 14 20.31 -6.62 1.77
N LEU A 15 20.00 -6.07 0.60
CA LEU A 15 20.98 -5.66 -0.39
C LEU A 15 21.86 -4.48 0.06
N ARG A 16 21.45 -3.73 1.07
CA ARG A 16 22.28 -2.67 1.67
C ARG A 16 23.54 -3.23 2.32
N ARG A 17 23.44 -4.43 2.92
CA ARG A 17 24.57 -5.12 3.53
C ARG A 17 25.58 -5.66 2.52
N ALA A 18 25.17 -5.79 1.26
CA ALA A 18 26.04 -6.27 0.18
C ALA A 18 26.85 -5.16 -0.52
N ASN A 19 26.84 -3.91 0.00
CA ASN A 19 27.49 -2.73 -0.61
C ASN A 19 27.07 -2.48 -2.06
N LEU A 20 25.89 -2.86 -2.45
CA LEU A 20 25.35 -2.59 -3.79
C LEU A 20 24.88 -1.13 -3.87
N PRO A 21 25.02 -0.49 -5.05
CA PRO A 21 24.54 0.89 -5.25
C PRO A 21 22.99 1.00 -5.33
N ILE A 22 22.29 -0.06 -4.99
CA ILE A 22 20.83 -0.21 -4.99
C ILE A 22 20.41 -0.61 -3.59
N SER A 23 19.37 -0.01 -3.07
CA SER A 23 18.71 -0.41 -1.82
C SER A 23 17.55 -1.35 -2.12
N GLY A 24 17.27 -2.25 -1.20
CA GLY A 24 16.16 -3.17 -1.35
C GLY A 24 16.41 -4.48 -0.64
N GLY A 25 15.58 -5.45 -0.91
CA GLY A 25 15.65 -6.76 -0.29
C GLY A 25 15.00 -7.84 -1.16
N ILE A 26 15.36 -9.06 -0.85
CA ILE A 26 14.72 -10.27 -1.35
C ILE A 26 14.20 -10.99 -0.11
N ARG A 27 12.92 -11.30 -0.12
CA ARG A 27 12.27 -12.08 0.94
C ARG A 27 11.66 -13.32 0.33
N TYR A 28 11.84 -14.44 0.99
CA TYR A 28 11.17 -15.68 0.68
C TYR A 28 10.56 -16.27 1.96
N ASP A 29 9.29 -16.58 1.90
CA ASP A 29 8.53 -17.23 2.96
C ASP A 29 7.84 -18.46 2.38
N ALA A 30 7.98 -19.62 3.03
CA ALA A 30 7.33 -20.84 2.63
C ALA A 30 6.76 -21.57 3.85
N GLY A 31 5.54 -22.04 3.71
CA GLY A 31 4.80 -22.76 4.74
C GLY A 31 4.02 -23.93 4.13
N PRO A 32 3.32 -24.70 4.97
CA PRO A 32 2.53 -25.85 4.50
C PRO A 32 1.42 -25.48 3.52
N ASP A 33 0.92 -24.22 3.60
CA ASP A 33 -0.21 -23.75 2.80
C ASP A 33 0.21 -22.92 1.58
N GLY A 34 1.53 -22.74 1.36
CA GLY A 34 2.02 -22.00 0.20
C GLY A 34 3.39 -21.36 0.39
N SER A 35 3.72 -20.51 -0.59
CA SER A 35 4.98 -19.74 -0.59
C SER A 35 4.79 -18.35 -1.14
N ARG A 36 5.63 -17.43 -0.70
CA ARG A 36 5.72 -16.05 -1.21
C ARG A 36 7.18 -15.67 -1.42
N ALA A 37 7.49 -15.23 -2.62
CA ALA A 37 8.77 -14.60 -2.94
C ALA A 37 8.52 -13.12 -3.24
N GLU A 38 9.33 -12.24 -2.68
CA GLU A 38 9.23 -10.80 -2.87
C GLU A 38 10.61 -10.21 -3.14
N ILE A 39 10.70 -9.36 -4.15
CA ILE A 39 11.89 -8.60 -4.50
C ILE A 39 11.48 -7.14 -4.57
N ASP A 40 12.13 -6.30 -3.76
CA ASP A 40 11.96 -4.84 -3.82
C ASP A 40 13.31 -4.18 -4.02
N LEU A 41 13.38 -3.34 -5.05
CA LEU A 41 14.58 -2.60 -5.43
C LEU A 41 14.25 -1.12 -5.49
N ASN A 42 15.12 -0.28 -4.96
CA ASN A 42 15.01 1.16 -5.10
C ASN A 42 16.40 1.82 -5.11
N LYS A 43 16.46 3.02 -5.65
CA LYS A 43 17.68 3.84 -5.61
C LYS A 43 17.31 5.30 -5.57
N THR A 44 17.77 6.00 -4.56
CA THR A 44 17.59 7.44 -4.47
C THR A 44 18.71 8.16 -5.21
N PHE A 45 18.34 9.09 -6.06
CA PHE A 45 19.22 10.04 -6.72
C PHE A 45 18.97 11.40 -6.10
N GLU A 46 19.99 11.94 -5.47
CA GLU A 46 19.94 13.26 -4.86
C GLU A 46 20.56 14.28 -5.81
N GLY A 47 19.91 15.44 -5.93
CA GLY A 47 20.38 16.55 -6.73
C GLY A 47 20.17 17.88 -6.01
N ARG A 48 20.64 18.97 -6.62
CA ARG A 48 20.54 20.31 -6.05
C ARG A 48 19.08 20.78 -5.86
N LEU A 49 18.16 20.23 -6.64
CA LEU A 49 16.74 20.61 -6.62
C LEU A 49 15.85 19.64 -5.84
N GLY A 50 16.41 18.55 -5.28
CA GLY A 50 15.65 17.54 -4.56
C GLY A 50 16.11 16.13 -4.84
N SER A 51 15.27 15.14 -4.58
CA SER A 51 15.58 13.72 -4.80
C SER A 51 14.51 13.02 -5.60
N ILE A 52 14.93 11.97 -6.34
CA ILE A 52 14.05 11.06 -7.08
C ILE A 52 14.43 9.63 -6.70
N THR A 53 13.44 8.82 -6.37
CA THR A 53 13.62 7.42 -5.97
C THR A 53 12.76 6.50 -6.85
N PRO A 54 13.27 5.98 -7.96
CA PRO A 54 12.62 4.90 -8.69
C PRO A 54 12.56 3.63 -7.83
N ARG A 55 11.47 2.86 -8.01
CA ARG A 55 11.21 1.60 -7.31
C ARG A 55 10.77 0.54 -8.29
N LEU A 56 11.23 -0.67 -8.08
CA LEU A 56 10.80 -1.87 -8.79
C LEU A 56 10.50 -2.94 -7.77
N GLY A 57 9.33 -3.55 -7.87
CA GLY A 57 8.92 -4.66 -7.01
C GLY A 57 8.42 -5.85 -7.83
N TYR A 58 8.68 -7.03 -7.35
CA TYR A 58 8.12 -8.28 -7.87
C TYR A 58 7.66 -9.14 -6.71
N THR A 59 6.47 -9.72 -6.82
CA THR A 59 5.94 -10.67 -5.86
C THR A 59 5.41 -11.89 -6.59
N ASP A 60 5.80 -13.08 -6.15
CA ASP A 60 5.24 -14.37 -6.57
C ASP A 60 4.62 -15.04 -5.35
N GLU A 61 3.33 -15.33 -5.43
CA GLU A 61 2.56 -15.96 -4.36
C GLU A 61 1.93 -17.24 -4.88
N ARG A 62 2.03 -18.29 -4.09
CA ARG A 62 1.37 -19.58 -4.33
C ARG A 62 0.71 -20.03 -3.04
N MET A 63 -0.56 -20.34 -3.12
CA MET A 63 -1.33 -20.89 -2.01
C MET A 63 -2.00 -22.17 -2.47
N SER A 64 -1.94 -23.17 -1.62
CA SER A 64 -2.61 -24.46 -1.85
C SER A 64 -3.46 -24.78 -0.65
N ARG A 65 -4.70 -25.17 -0.91
CA ARG A 65 -5.64 -25.61 0.12
C ARG A 65 -6.51 -26.74 -0.39
N SER A 66 -6.94 -27.60 0.51
CA SER A 66 -7.91 -28.65 0.20
C SER A 66 -9.27 -28.29 0.79
N ASP A 67 -10.32 -28.40 0.01
CA ASP A 67 -11.70 -28.20 0.43
C ASP A 67 -12.55 -29.41 0.01
N GLY A 68 -12.68 -30.36 0.94
CA GLY A 68 -13.33 -31.63 0.68
C GLY A 68 -12.64 -32.44 -0.44
N PRO A 69 -13.36 -32.73 -1.54
CA PRO A 69 -12.80 -33.48 -2.67
C PRO A 69 -11.98 -32.63 -3.64
N LEU A 70 -11.79 -31.34 -3.34
CA LEU A 70 -11.11 -30.39 -4.21
C LEU A 70 -9.78 -29.94 -3.62
N ASN A 71 -8.75 -29.89 -4.48
CA ASN A 71 -7.54 -29.13 -4.23
C ASN A 71 -7.64 -27.83 -5.01
N ILE A 72 -7.36 -26.72 -4.33
CA ILE A 72 -7.41 -25.37 -4.88
C ILE A 72 -5.99 -24.82 -4.83
N GLU A 73 -5.46 -24.44 -5.98
CA GLU A 73 -4.18 -23.76 -6.10
C GLU A 73 -4.40 -22.34 -6.60
N ASP A 74 -4.04 -21.36 -5.79
CA ASP A 74 -4.05 -19.95 -6.12
C ASP A 74 -2.61 -19.49 -6.38
N THR A 75 -2.35 -18.96 -7.56
CA THR A 75 -1.06 -18.35 -7.92
C THR A 75 -1.25 -16.88 -8.29
N ALA A 76 -0.34 -16.01 -7.85
CA ALA A 76 -0.37 -14.60 -8.21
C ALA A 76 1.04 -14.05 -8.41
N ASN A 77 1.25 -13.43 -9.57
CA ASN A 77 2.49 -12.74 -9.91
C ASN A 77 2.22 -11.25 -10.07
N THR A 78 2.88 -10.41 -9.28
CA THR A 78 2.71 -8.96 -9.31
C THR A 78 4.02 -8.27 -9.63
N VAL A 79 4.03 -7.44 -10.67
CA VAL A 79 5.11 -6.50 -10.98
C VAL A 79 4.66 -5.10 -10.57
N ARG A 80 5.50 -4.39 -9.82
CA ARG A 80 5.29 -3.01 -9.38
C ARG A 80 6.42 -2.13 -9.91
N ILE A 81 6.05 -0.97 -10.45
CA ILE A 81 7.00 0.07 -10.87
C ILE A 81 6.53 1.37 -10.26
N GLY A 82 7.43 2.11 -9.65
CA GLY A 82 7.08 3.37 -9.04
C GLY A 82 8.22 4.38 -9.06
N VAL A 83 7.88 5.62 -8.78
CA VAL A 83 8.82 6.70 -8.56
C VAL A 83 8.28 7.61 -7.47
N ASP A 84 9.14 8.00 -6.53
CA ASP A 84 8.88 9.06 -5.59
C ASP A 84 9.83 10.20 -5.86
N GLY A 85 9.38 11.43 -5.64
CA GLY A 85 10.17 12.63 -5.77
C GLY A 85 9.87 13.61 -4.65
N GLN A 86 10.88 14.36 -4.24
CA GLN A 86 10.72 15.46 -3.31
C GLN A 86 11.62 16.63 -3.69
N THR A 87 11.13 17.82 -3.49
CA THR A 87 11.90 19.07 -3.71
C THR A 87 11.41 20.16 -2.76
N SER A 88 12.27 21.15 -2.50
CA SER A 88 11.89 22.34 -1.74
C SER A 88 12.11 23.58 -2.59
N ILE A 89 11.11 24.44 -2.66
CA ILE A 89 11.15 25.71 -3.39
C ILE A 89 10.82 26.82 -2.39
N GLY A 90 11.85 27.53 -1.93
CA GLY A 90 11.71 28.51 -0.85
C GLY A 90 11.17 27.83 0.43
N PRO A 91 10.06 28.32 1.01
CA PRO A 91 9.47 27.76 2.22
C PRO A 91 8.54 26.56 1.95
N VAL A 92 8.41 26.11 0.71
CA VAL A 92 7.46 25.07 0.31
C VAL A 92 8.21 23.78 0.02
N ASP A 93 7.87 22.71 0.73
CA ASP A 93 8.28 21.35 0.45
C ASP A 93 7.23 20.68 -0.42
N LEU A 94 7.66 20.10 -1.54
CA LEU A 94 6.81 19.40 -2.49
C LEU A 94 7.22 17.93 -2.53
N GLN A 95 6.24 17.07 -2.61
CA GLN A 95 6.44 15.62 -2.80
C GLN A 95 5.50 15.09 -3.87
N GLY A 96 5.95 14.09 -4.58
CA GLY A 96 5.14 13.40 -5.59
C GLY A 96 5.47 11.92 -5.62
N SER A 97 4.48 11.11 -5.94
CA SER A 97 4.65 9.68 -6.13
C SER A 97 3.79 9.18 -7.28
N ALA A 98 4.32 8.23 -8.02
CA ALA A 98 3.55 7.50 -9.01
C ALA A 98 3.91 6.02 -8.93
N MET A 99 2.91 5.15 -8.93
CA MET A 99 3.10 3.70 -8.89
C MET A 99 2.12 3.04 -9.85
N GLY A 100 2.62 2.08 -10.61
CA GLY A 100 1.83 1.14 -11.40
C GLY A 100 2.12 -0.28 -10.96
N ALA A 101 1.10 -1.12 -10.93
CA ALA A 101 1.24 -2.55 -10.71
C ALA A 101 0.40 -3.34 -11.71
N ARG A 102 0.91 -4.51 -12.09
CA ARG A 102 0.18 -5.50 -12.87
C ARG A 102 0.26 -6.84 -12.18
N THR A 103 -0.89 -7.38 -11.85
CA THR A 103 -1.02 -8.71 -11.25
C THR A 103 -1.60 -9.67 -12.28
N ARG A 104 -0.98 -10.82 -12.42
CA ARG A 104 -1.56 -11.98 -13.08
C ARG A 104 -1.83 -13.02 -12.02
N SER A 105 -3.06 -13.44 -11.90
CA SER A 105 -3.46 -14.50 -10.97
C SER A 105 -4.14 -15.62 -11.72
N ASN A 106 -4.03 -16.81 -11.15
CA ASN A 106 -4.68 -18.01 -11.64
C ASN A 106 -5.19 -18.79 -10.46
N ARG A 107 -6.42 -19.26 -10.56
CA ARG A 107 -7.01 -20.20 -9.60
C ARG A 107 -7.34 -21.50 -10.31
N GLU A 108 -6.74 -22.56 -9.88
CA GLU A 108 -6.96 -23.90 -10.40
C GLU A 108 -7.68 -24.77 -9.38
N PHE A 109 -8.71 -25.47 -9.83
CA PHE A 109 -9.46 -26.45 -9.06
C PHE A 109 -9.16 -27.85 -9.63
N THR A 110 -8.67 -28.72 -8.79
CA THR A 110 -8.29 -30.08 -9.15
C THR A 110 -9.05 -31.08 -8.28
N ASP A 111 -9.55 -32.12 -8.88
CA ASP A 111 -10.13 -33.24 -8.12
C ASP A 111 -9.03 -33.94 -7.29
N ALA A 112 -9.24 -34.04 -5.98
CA ALA A 112 -8.23 -34.50 -5.05
C ALA A 112 -7.92 -36.02 -5.20
N ILE A 113 -8.81 -36.81 -5.84
CA ILE A 113 -8.69 -38.25 -6.01
C ILE A 113 -8.02 -38.56 -7.34
N THR A 114 -8.48 -37.94 -8.42
CA THR A 114 -8.03 -38.21 -9.79
C THR A 114 -6.90 -37.32 -10.28
N GLY A 115 -6.68 -36.18 -9.61
CA GLY A 115 -5.71 -35.16 -10.07
C GLY A 115 -6.11 -34.41 -11.33
N VAL A 116 -7.36 -34.58 -11.79
CA VAL A 116 -7.84 -33.92 -13.01
C VAL A 116 -8.19 -32.48 -12.73
N SER A 117 -7.69 -31.55 -13.54
CA SER A 117 -8.08 -30.12 -13.48
C SER A 117 -9.53 -29.97 -13.91
N LEU A 118 -10.36 -29.43 -13.03
CA LEU A 118 -11.79 -29.24 -13.25
C LEU A 118 -12.11 -27.86 -13.78
N PHE A 119 -11.38 -26.85 -13.32
CA PHE A 119 -11.59 -25.46 -13.66
C PHE A 119 -10.31 -24.65 -13.46
N ASN A 120 -10.10 -23.69 -14.36
CA ASN A 120 -8.96 -22.78 -14.31
C ASN A 120 -9.44 -21.35 -14.61
N ASP A 121 -9.18 -20.40 -13.69
CA ASP A 121 -9.65 -19.01 -13.76
C ASP A 121 -8.46 -18.03 -13.79
N PRO A 122 -7.90 -17.77 -14.99
CA PRO A 122 -6.85 -16.78 -15.13
C PRO A 122 -7.43 -15.35 -15.07
N ASN A 123 -6.81 -14.48 -14.30
CA ASN A 123 -7.19 -13.08 -14.18
C ASN A 123 -5.98 -12.15 -14.33
N VAL A 124 -6.21 -10.95 -14.88
CA VAL A 124 -5.19 -9.91 -14.99
C VAL A 124 -5.75 -8.62 -14.42
N GLY A 125 -5.17 -8.18 -13.32
CA GLY A 125 -5.47 -6.91 -12.68
C GLY A 125 -4.38 -5.86 -12.94
N THR A 126 -4.78 -4.61 -13.05
CA THR A 126 -3.87 -3.46 -13.05
C THR A 126 -4.24 -2.48 -11.94
N PHE A 127 -3.25 -1.85 -11.37
CA PHE A 127 -3.40 -0.83 -10.35
C PHE A 127 -2.49 0.35 -10.68
N THR A 128 -2.99 1.56 -10.52
CA THR A 128 -2.19 2.79 -10.62
C THR A 128 -2.51 3.70 -9.44
N LYS A 129 -1.47 4.31 -8.88
CA LYS A 129 -1.58 5.31 -7.83
C LYS A 129 -0.70 6.50 -8.17
N ILE A 130 -1.25 7.69 -8.04
CA ILE A 130 -0.52 8.96 -8.20
C ILE A 130 -0.83 9.79 -6.95
N GLY A 131 0.21 10.30 -6.31
CA GLY A 131 0.11 11.15 -5.14
C GLY A 131 0.92 12.43 -5.32
N ILE A 132 0.39 13.53 -4.84
CA ILE A 132 1.09 14.80 -4.72
C ILE A 132 0.88 15.36 -3.32
N GLY A 133 1.89 16.04 -2.80
CA GLY A 133 1.79 16.69 -1.50
C GLY A 133 2.61 17.99 -1.48
N ALA A 134 2.18 18.90 -0.66
CA ALA A 134 2.88 20.16 -0.40
C ALA A 134 2.80 20.50 1.09
N ARG A 135 3.88 21.06 1.63
CA ARG A 135 3.93 21.59 2.99
C ARG A 135 4.55 22.96 3.00
N MET A 136 3.93 23.89 3.71
CA MET A 136 4.44 25.25 3.90
C MET A 136 4.18 25.70 5.35
N GLY A 137 5.21 25.67 6.18
CA GLY A 137 5.08 25.99 7.61
C GLY A 137 4.03 25.12 8.30
N ALA A 138 2.99 25.74 8.81
CA ALA A 138 1.88 25.07 9.50
C ALA A 138 0.88 24.37 8.56
N PHE A 139 0.94 24.63 7.27
CA PHE A 139 -0.02 24.10 6.30
C PHE A 139 0.52 22.89 5.57
N SER A 140 -0.34 21.90 5.32
CA SER A 140 -0.05 20.76 4.47
C SER A 140 -1.23 20.45 3.54
N PHE A 141 -0.90 19.91 2.38
CA PHE A 141 -1.87 19.42 1.41
C PHE A 141 -1.37 18.11 0.85
N ASP A 142 -2.23 17.13 0.72
CA ASP A 142 -1.99 15.92 -0.06
C ASP A 142 -3.21 15.56 -0.91
N ALA A 143 -2.95 14.97 -2.06
CA ALA A 143 -3.98 14.43 -2.93
C ALA A 143 -3.47 13.15 -3.59
N ASN A 144 -4.35 12.16 -3.69
CA ASN A 144 -4.07 10.86 -4.26
C ASN A 144 -5.16 10.48 -5.26
N ARG A 145 -4.76 9.80 -6.30
CA ARG A 145 -5.65 9.15 -7.26
C ARG A 145 -5.26 7.68 -7.35
N GLU A 146 -6.20 6.81 -7.10
CA GLU A 146 -6.04 5.37 -7.27
C GLU A 146 -7.00 4.87 -8.36
N LYS A 147 -6.52 3.93 -9.18
CA LYS A 147 -7.35 3.24 -10.17
C LYS A 147 -6.98 1.77 -10.22
N ARG A 148 -7.98 0.92 -10.13
CA ARG A 148 -7.88 -0.53 -10.32
C ARG A 148 -8.64 -0.94 -11.57
N SER A 149 -8.19 -1.99 -12.25
CA SER A 149 -8.92 -2.53 -13.40
C SER A 149 -10.34 -2.94 -12.99
N GLY A 150 -11.32 -2.58 -13.81
CA GLY A 150 -12.73 -2.88 -13.54
C GLY A 150 -13.43 -1.92 -12.57
N PHE A 151 -12.73 -0.95 -11.98
CA PHE A 151 -13.31 0.03 -11.05
C PHE A 151 -13.11 1.44 -11.57
N GLU A 152 -13.93 2.37 -11.12
CA GLU A 152 -13.69 3.80 -11.33
C GLU A 152 -12.47 4.29 -10.57
N ALA A 153 -11.94 5.44 -10.96
CA ALA A 153 -10.83 6.05 -10.25
C ALA A 153 -11.34 6.64 -8.94
N ASP A 154 -10.64 6.31 -7.86
CA ASP A 154 -10.87 6.88 -6.54
C ASP A 154 -9.90 8.05 -6.29
N TYR A 155 -10.41 9.12 -5.69
CA TYR A 155 -9.67 10.32 -5.36
C TYR A 155 -9.78 10.59 -3.87
N SER A 156 -8.64 10.78 -3.24
CA SER A 156 -8.56 11.12 -1.82
C SER A 156 -7.50 12.18 -1.59
N GLY A 157 -7.63 12.93 -0.54
CA GLY A 157 -6.67 13.96 -0.16
C GLY A 157 -6.94 14.48 1.22
N ASN A 158 -6.08 15.39 1.66
CA ASN A 158 -6.21 16.02 2.95
C ASN A 158 -5.62 17.44 2.92
N ILE A 159 -6.29 18.38 3.57
CA ILE A 159 -5.75 19.68 3.88
C ILE A 159 -5.50 19.73 5.38
N GLY A 160 -4.25 19.91 5.78
CA GLY A 160 -3.83 19.98 7.17
C GLY A 160 -3.37 21.37 7.58
N MET A 161 -3.64 21.71 8.82
CA MET A 161 -3.11 22.93 9.45
C MET A 161 -2.74 22.65 10.90
N ASN A 162 -1.50 22.97 11.28
CA ASN A 162 -1.01 22.87 12.65
C ASN A 162 -0.98 24.25 13.31
N LEU A 163 -1.75 24.43 14.36
CA LEU A 163 -1.88 25.68 15.10
C LEU A 163 -1.35 25.49 16.53
N GLY A 164 -0.03 25.26 16.67
CA GLY A 164 0.64 25.29 17.98
C GLY A 164 0.09 24.33 19.03
N GLY A 165 -0.29 23.10 18.63
CA GLY A 165 -0.83 22.06 19.52
C GLY A 165 -2.24 21.59 19.13
N ALA A 166 -2.86 22.20 18.13
CA ALA A 166 -4.08 21.73 17.50
C ALA A 166 -3.82 21.43 16.02
N ASP A 167 -4.09 20.20 15.58
CA ASP A 167 -4.03 19.79 14.18
C ASP A 167 -5.44 19.76 13.61
N ILE A 168 -5.65 20.53 12.55
CA ILE A 168 -6.89 20.52 11.77
C ILE A 168 -6.63 19.71 10.51
N ASN A 169 -7.46 18.70 10.26
CA ASN A 169 -7.39 17.88 9.06
C ASN A 169 -8.75 17.84 8.37
N ILE A 170 -8.77 18.26 7.11
CA ILE A 170 -9.96 18.28 6.27
C ILE A 170 -9.74 17.23 5.18
N PRO A 171 -10.32 16.03 5.29
CA PRO A 171 -10.23 15.02 4.26
C PRO A 171 -11.06 15.42 3.04
N ILE A 172 -10.55 15.10 1.86
CA ILE A 172 -11.19 15.26 0.57
C ILE A 172 -11.30 13.85 -0.05
N SER A 173 -12.49 13.43 -0.44
CA SER A 173 -12.72 12.11 -1.05
C SER A 173 -13.77 12.22 -2.15
N SER A 174 -13.66 11.36 -3.17
CA SER A 174 -14.70 11.17 -4.17
C SER A 174 -15.97 10.54 -3.58
N ASP A 175 -15.81 9.70 -2.55
CA ASP A 175 -16.93 9.19 -1.77
C ASP A 175 -17.35 10.22 -0.72
N ALA A 176 -18.42 10.91 -0.99
CA ALA A 176 -18.89 12.16 -0.37
C ALA A 176 -19.24 12.13 1.14
N LYS A 177 -18.61 11.30 1.95
CA LYS A 177 -18.66 11.41 3.41
C LYS A 177 -17.53 12.32 3.90
N ARG A 178 -17.82 13.60 3.94
CA ARG A 178 -16.88 14.62 4.45
C ARG A 178 -16.86 14.57 5.97
N ASN A 179 -15.79 14.02 6.52
CA ASN A 179 -15.52 14.12 7.96
C ASN A 179 -14.41 15.15 8.16
N ILE A 180 -14.69 16.22 8.86
CA ILE A 180 -13.68 17.20 9.28
C ILE A 180 -13.18 16.76 10.65
N GLY A 181 -11.89 16.47 10.76
CA GLY A 181 -11.26 16.04 12.01
C GLY A 181 -10.36 17.13 12.59
N PHE A 182 -10.50 17.43 13.88
CA PHE A 182 -9.62 18.30 14.62
C PHE A 182 -8.90 17.49 15.68
N ASN A 183 -7.57 17.41 15.63
CA ASN A 183 -6.79 16.87 16.72
C ASN A 183 -6.54 17.99 17.72
N VAL A 184 -7.05 17.81 18.93
CA VAL A 184 -6.90 18.77 20.03
C VAL A 184 -5.94 18.15 21.04
N GLY A 185 -4.77 18.71 21.19
CA GLY A 185 -3.64 18.31 22.03
C GLY A 185 -3.82 17.05 22.91
N ASN A 186 -2.75 16.37 23.25
CA ASN A 186 -2.73 15.19 24.16
C ASN A 186 -3.68 14.02 23.78
N GLY A 187 -3.93 13.79 22.49
CA GLY A 187 -4.65 12.61 22.01
C GLY A 187 -6.18 12.75 21.88
N GLY A 188 -6.72 13.95 22.03
CA GLY A 188 -8.13 14.25 21.73
C GLY A 188 -8.37 14.45 20.25
N ARG A 189 -9.46 13.92 19.70
CA ARG A 189 -9.90 14.14 18.31
C ARG A 189 -11.39 14.43 18.28
N LEU A 190 -11.75 15.59 17.71
CA LEU A 190 -13.11 15.97 17.36
C LEU A 190 -13.35 15.66 15.87
N ASN A 191 -14.44 14.99 15.55
CA ASN A 191 -14.85 14.71 14.18
C ASN A 191 -16.24 15.31 13.95
N PHE A 192 -16.38 16.01 12.84
CA PHE A 192 -17.66 16.54 12.37
C PHE A 192 -18.01 15.80 11.06
N SER A 193 -19.14 15.14 11.04
CA SER A 193 -19.64 14.46 9.83
C SER A 193 -20.60 15.34 9.09
N ASP A 194 -20.80 15.08 7.79
CA ASP A 194 -21.72 15.82 6.92
C ASP A 194 -23.21 15.65 7.28
N ASP A 195 -23.53 14.60 8.05
CA ASP A 195 -24.85 14.38 8.65
C ASP A 195 -25.12 15.24 9.89
N GLY A 196 -24.19 16.12 10.27
CA GLY A 196 -24.25 16.97 11.45
C GLY A 196 -23.87 16.27 12.75
N SER A 197 -23.45 15.01 12.71
CA SER A 197 -22.97 14.32 13.91
C SER A 197 -21.60 14.84 14.32
N VAL A 198 -21.38 14.95 15.66
CA VAL A 198 -20.13 15.33 16.26
C VAL A 198 -19.62 14.19 17.11
N GLY A 199 -18.46 13.64 16.75
CA GLY A 199 -17.78 12.60 17.51
C GLY A 199 -16.55 13.17 18.22
N TYR A 200 -16.34 12.80 19.48
CA TYR A 200 -15.11 13.08 20.21
C TYR A 200 -14.45 11.78 20.62
N ASN A 201 -13.20 11.59 20.20
CA ASN A 201 -12.38 10.46 20.58
C ASN A 201 -11.18 10.94 21.39
N PHE A 202 -10.95 10.32 22.55
CA PHE A 202 -9.79 10.59 23.38
C PHE A 202 -8.99 9.29 23.54
N LYS A 203 -7.73 9.29 23.11
CA LYS A 203 -6.81 8.18 23.33
C LYS A 203 -5.74 8.63 24.31
N LYS A 204 -5.82 8.15 25.55
CA LYS A 204 -4.77 8.36 26.54
C LYS A 204 -3.81 7.17 26.42
N GLU A 205 -2.56 7.42 26.05
CA GLU A 205 -1.49 6.45 26.21
C GLU A 205 -0.97 6.56 27.65
N PHE A 206 -1.00 5.43 28.37
CA PHE A 206 -0.48 5.29 29.73
C PHE A 206 0.96 4.78 29.68
#